data_07f185fd33dd5f82de212b9e34bc1600
#
_entry.id   07f185fd33dd5f82de212b9e34bc1600
#
_cell.length_a   1.000
_cell.length_b   1.000
_cell.length_c   1.000
_cell.angle_alpha   90.00
_cell.angle_beta   90.00
_cell.angle_gamma   90.00
#
_symmetry.space_group_name_H-M   'P 1'
#
loop_
_entity.id
_entity.type
_entity.pdbx_description
1 polymer ?
#
loop_
_entity_poly.entity_id
_entity_poly.type
_entity_poly.pdbx_seq_one_letter_code
_entity_poly.pdbx_strand_id
1 'polypeptide(L)'
;MNKRVPVIAGTGSNCTDTASYLTKQAQNAGADAALVVTPYYNKATQNGLIAHYTDIAKHTDLPIILYNVPSRTGCKLEAATIAKLVKDVDNIVGVKEATGDIAFATQIMYDTQGDIDMYSGNDDMIVPMLSIGGKGVISV
;
A
#
# COMPACT_ATOMS: atom_id res chain seq x y z
N MET A 1 -12.80 -19.36 -0.16
CA MET A 1 -12.25 -19.51 1.21
C MET A 1 -13.34 -19.54 2.31
N ASN A 2 -14.58 -19.58 1.95
CA ASN A 2 -15.74 -19.61 2.87
C ASN A 2 -15.70 -18.51 3.96
N LYS A 3 -15.13 -17.36 3.66
CA LYS A 3 -15.01 -16.19 4.58
C LYS A 3 -14.37 -16.49 5.94
N ARG A 4 -13.55 -17.54 6.03
CA ARG A 4 -12.88 -17.94 7.27
C ARG A 4 -11.73 -16.98 7.65
N VAL A 5 -11.09 -16.40 6.66
CA VAL A 5 -10.02 -15.39 6.79
C VAL A 5 -10.22 -14.31 5.74
N PRO A 6 -9.80 -13.06 5.98
CA PRO A 6 -9.82 -12.02 4.95
C PRO A 6 -8.88 -12.38 3.79
N VAL A 7 -9.25 -11.94 2.60
CA VAL A 7 -8.48 -12.14 1.37
C VAL A 7 -8.02 -10.78 0.87
N ILE A 8 -6.73 -10.54 0.87
CA ILE A 8 -6.11 -9.33 0.31
C ILE A 8 -5.54 -9.70 -1.06
N ALA A 9 -6.09 -9.11 -2.12
CA ALA A 9 -5.68 -9.42 -3.49
C ALA A 9 -4.56 -8.50 -3.96
N GLY A 10 -3.47 -9.05 -4.50
CA GLY A 10 -2.44 -8.27 -5.18
C GLY A 10 -2.92 -7.83 -6.56
N THR A 11 -3.18 -6.54 -6.75
CA THR A 11 -3.79 -5.99 -7.97
C THR A 11 -2.95 -4.92 -8.64
N GLY A 12 -1.78 -4.60 -8.09
CA GLY A 12 -0.90 -3.55 -8.63
C GLY A 12 -0.35 -3.88 -10.01
N SER A 13 -0.13 -2.84 -10.80
CA SER A 13 0.51 -2.88 -12.12
C SER A 13 1.29 -1.58 -12.33
N ASN A 14 2.22 -1.59 -13.29
CA ASN A 14 2.89 -0.36 -13.73
C ASN A 14 2.07 0.44 -14.76
N CYS A 15 0.89 -0.04 -15.13
CA CYS A 15 -0.11 0.66 -15.93
C CYS A 15 -1.35 0.93 -15.06
N THR A 16 -1.77 2.18 -14.93
CA THR A 16 -2.88 2.60 -14.06
C THR A 16 -4.19 1.93 -14.46
N ASP A 17 -4.52 1.91 -15.74
CA ASP A 17 -5.75 1.27 -16.24
C ASP A 17 -5.80 -0.22 -15.92
N THR A 18 -4.65 -0.91 -16.04
CA THR A 18 -4.54 -2.33 -15.71
C THR A 18 -4.73 -2.54 -14.19
N ALA A 19 -4.12 -1.72 -13.35
CA ALA A 19 -4.28 -1.81 -11.90
C ALA A 19 -5.73 -1.53 -11.48
N SER A 20 -6.37 -0.51 -12.05
CA SER A 20 -7.79 -0.18 -11.80
C SER A 20 -8.70 -1.33 -12.22
N TYR A 21 -8.47 -1.91 -13.40
CA TYR A 21 -9.21 -3.08 -13.89
C TYR A 21 -9.05 -4.29 -12.95
N LEU A 22 -7.80 -4.65 -12.60
CA LEU A 22 -7.52 -5.80 -11.72
C LEU A 22 -8.13 -5.60 -10.33
N THR A 23 -8.08 -4.38 -9.79
CA THR A 23 -8.67 -4.07 -8.48
C THR A 23 -10.19 -4.21 -8.52
N LYS A 24 -10.84 -3.76 -9.59
CA LYS A 24 -12.27 -3.98 -9.80
C LYS A 24 -12.64 -5.45 -9.95
N GLN A 25 -11.82 -6.23 -10.65
CA GLN A 25 -12.02 -7.68 -10.75
C GLN A 25 -11.88 -8.38 -9.39
N ALA A 26 -10.91 -7.98 -8.57
CA ALA A 26 -10.75 -8.49 -7.22
C ALA A 26 -11.97 -8.20 -6.34
N GLN A 27 -12.51 -6.99 -6.41
CA GLN A 27 -13.77 -6.62 -5.73
C GLN A 27 -14.93 -7.52 -6.17
N ASN A 28 -15.11 -7.69 -7.47
CA ASN A 28 -16.19 -8.54 -8.03
C ASN A 28 -16.02 -10.01 -7.64
N ALA A 29 -14.81 -10.48 -7.46
CA ALA A 29 -14.49 -11.83 -6.98
C ALA A 29 -14.67 -12.01 -5.47
N GLY A 30 -14.97 -10.92 -4.72
CA GLY A 30 -15.22 -10.95 -3.28
C GLY A 30 -13.95 -10.89 -2.43
N ALA A 31 -12.89 -10.24 -2.90
CA ALA A 31 -11.75 -9.88 -2.06
C ALA A 31 -12.17 -8.88 -0.97
N ASP A 32 -11.49 -8.90 0.17
CA ASP A 32 -11.77 -8.03 1.30
C ASP A 32 -10.91 -6.76 1.29
N ALA A 33 -9.76 -6.79 0.60
CA ALA A 33 -8.88 -5.63 0.38
C ALA A 33 -8.02 -5.82 -0.87
N ALA A 34 -7.40 -4.74 -1.33
CA ALA A 34 -6.41 -4.75 -2.41
C ALA A 34 -5.03 -4.36 -1.89
N LEU A 35 -4.00 -5.11 -2.29
CA LEU A 35 -2.59 -4.77 -2.09
C LEU A 35 -2.03 -4.26 -3.42
N VAL A 36 -1.69 -2.96 -3.46
CA VAL A 36 -1.32 -2.29 -4.72
C VAL A 36 0.14 -1.84 -4.65
N VAL A 37 1.00 -2.56 -5.36
CA VAL A 37 2.42 -2.21 -5.47
C VAL A 37 2.62 -0.93 -6.28
N THR A 38 3.65 -0.14 -5.94
CA THR A 38 4.05 1.01 -6.77
C THR A 38 4.32 0.58 -8.21
N PRO A 39 4.02 1.45 -9.21
CA PRO A 39 4.42 1.17 -10.59
C PRO A 39 5.91 0.82 -10.66
N TYR A 40 6.20 -0.38 -11.13
CA TYR A 40 7.57 -0.87 -11.30
C TYR A 40 8.11 -0.50 -12.69
N TYR A 41 9.43 -0.36 -12.81
CA TYR A 41 10.12 -0.04 -14.05
C TYR A 41 9.99 1.42 -14.50
N ASN A 42 8.81 2.04 -14.45
CA ASN A 42 8.49 3.35 -15.04
C ASN A 42 9.13 4.54 -14.31
N LYS A 43 9.64 4.36 -13.09
CA LYS A 43 10.22 5.43 -12.26
C LYS A 43 9.29 6.64 -12.13
N ALA A 44 8.05 6.39 -11.72
CA ALA A 44 7.04 7.42 -11.56
C ALA A 44 7.48 8.52 -10.56
N THR A 45 7.11 9.76 -10.82
CA THR A 45 7.27 10.87 -9.87
C THR A 45 6.26 10.77 -8.73
N GLN A 46 6.49 11.48 -7.61
CA GLN A 46 5.54 11.49 -6.48
C GLN A 46 4.14 11.97 -6.89
N ASN A 47 4.04 13.00 -7.73
CA ASN A 47 2.76 13.44 -8.29
C ASN A 47 2.11 12.38 -9.19
N GLY A 48 2.92 11.65 -9.96
CA GLY A 48 2.45 10.50 -10.75
C GLY A 48 1.91 9.37 -9.88
N LEU A 49 2.56 9.08 -8.75
CA LEU A 49 2.10 8.10 -7.76
C LEU A 49 0.78 8.52 -7.11
N ILE A 50 0.65 9.81 -6.73
CA ILE A 50 -0.62 10.34 -6.21
C ILE A 50 -1.74 10.16 -7.23
N ALA A 51 -1.52 10.55 -8.48
CA ALA A 51 -2.50 10.39 -9.54
C ALA A 51 -2.88 8.91 -9.78
N HIS A 52 -1.88 8.03 -9.82
CA HIS A 52 -2.05 6.59 -10.02
C HIS A 52 -2.94 5.96 -8.93
N TYR A 53 -2.60 6.15 -7.68
CA TYR A 53 -3.38 5.57 -6.56
C TYR A 53 -4.76 6.20 -6.40
N THR A 54 -4.87 7.51 -6.63
CA THR A 54 -6.16 8.20 -6.60
C THR A 54 -7.09 7.68 -7.70
N ASP A 55 -6.57 7.39 -8.89
CA ASP A 55 -7.36 6.84 -9.98
C ASP A 55 -7.82 5.41 -9.66
N ILE A 56 -6.92 4.53 -9.20
CA ILE A 56 -7.28 3.17 -8.79
C ILE A 56 -8.37 3.20 -7.73
N ALA A 57 -8.23 4.06 -6.72
CA ALA A 57 -9.16 4.18 -5.61
C ALA A 57 -10.57 4.57 -6.04
N LYS A 58 -10.72 5.38 -7.09
CA LYS A 58 -12.02 5.78 -7.64
C LYS A 58 -12.79 4.64 -8.30
N HIS A 59 -12.11 3.56 -8.69
CA HIS A 59 -12.72 2.43 -9.42
C HIS A 59 -13.13 1.27 -8.50
N THR A 60 -12.94 1.39 -7.19
CA THR A 60 -13.23 0.32 -6.22
C THR A 60 -13.71 0.88 -4.89
N ASP A 61 -14.51 0.09 -4.18
CA ASP A 61 -14.87 0.32 -2.78
C ASP A 61 -13.98 -0.49 -1.82
N LEU A 62 -13.05 -1.30 -2.34
CA LEU A 62 -12.14 -2.08 -1.50
C LEU A 62 -11.20 -1.16 -0.71
N PRO A 63 -10.91 -1.48 0.56
CA PRO A 63 -9.76 -0.94 1.24
C PRO A 63 -8.47 -1.22 0.46
N ILE A 64 -7.64 -0.20 0.28
CA ILE A 64 -6.37 -0.29 -0.45
C ILE A 64 -5.22 -0.22 0.54
N ILE A 65 -4.31 -1.18 0.43
CA ILE A 65 -3.02 -1.19 1.10
C ILE A 65 -1.95 -0.85 0.06
N LEU A 66 -1.27 0.28 0.25
CA LEU A 66 -0.13 0.67 -0.58
C LEU A 66 1.01 -0.32 -0.37
N TYR A 67 1.73 -0.72 -1.42
CA TYR A 67 2.89 -1.58 -1.27
C TYR A 67 4.16 -0.87 -1.75
N ASN A 68 5.01 -0.52 -0.78
CA ASN A 68 6.26 0.21 -1.00
C ASN A 68 7.46 -0.72 -0.92
N VAL A 69 8.03 -1.11 -2.06
CA VAL A 69 9.16 -2.04 -2.19
C VAL A 69 10.17 -1.55 -3.23
N PRO A 70 10.87 -0.43 -2.96
CA PRO A 70 11.71 0.23 -3.95
C PRO A 70 12.85 -0.67 -4.48
N SER A 71 13.32 -1.63 -3.70
CA SER A 71 14.34 -2.61 -4.14
C SER A 71 13.87 -3.49 -5.31
N ARG A 72 12.56 -3.66 -5.48
CA ARG A 72 11.95 -4.45 -6.56
C ARG A 72 11.40 -3.59 -7.68
N THR A 73 10.86 -2.41 -7.35
CA THR A 73 10.15 -1.56 -8.31
C THR A 73 11.02 -0.48 -8.93
N GLY A 74 12.11 -0.09 -8.26
CA GLY A 74 12.88 1.11 -8.63
C GLY A 74 12.12 2.42 -8.37
N CYS A 75 11.02 2.34 -7.60
CA CYS A 75 10.15 3.47 -7.29
C CYS A 75 9.79 3.45 -5.82
N LYS A 76 10.02 4.55 -5.11
CA LYS A 76 9.73 4.72 -3.69
C LYS A 76 8.58 5.70 -3.49
N LEU A 77 7.59 5.31 -2.68
CA LEU A 77 6.65 6.27 -2.09
C LEU A 77 7.37 7.01 -0.96
N GLU A 78 7.38 8.33 -1.02
CA GLU A 78 7.88 9.15 0.09
C GLU A 78 6.83 9.24 1.21
N ALA A 79 7.26 9.44 2.46
CA ALA A 79 6.35 9.50 3.62
C ALA A 79 5.26 10.58 3.45
N ALA A 80 5.62 11.76 2.96
CA ALA A 80 4.69 12.84 2.67
C ALA A 80 3.66 12.47 1.58
N THR A 81 4.06 11.64 0.60
CA THR A 81 3.15 11.15 -0.44
C THR A 81 2.14 10.16 0.14
N ILE A 82 2.60 9.26 1.00
CA ILE A 82 1.73 8.32 1.73
C ILE A 82 0.74 9.10 2.60
N ALA A 83 1.21 10.06 3.39
CA ALA A 83 0.37 10.87 4.25
C ALA A 83 -0.69 11.65 3.47
N LYS A 84 -0.30 12.22 2.30
CA LYS A 84 -1.25 12.89 1.42
C LYS A 84 -2.33 11.94 0.89
N LEU A 85 -1.93 10.74 0.44
CA LEU A 85 -2.88 9.75 -0.07
C LEU A 85 -3.87 9.29 1.01
N VAL A 86 -3.38 8.99 2.20
CA VAL A 86 -4.22 8.60 3.35
C VAL A 86 -5.21 9.70 3.73
N LYS A 87 -4.77 10.95 3.71
CA LYS A 87 -5.62 12.09 4.03
C LYS A 87 -6.70 12.38 2.99
N ASP A 88 -6.35 12.27 1.70
CA ASP A 88 -7.17 12.77 0.60
C ASP A 88 -8.03 11.66 -0.07
N VAL A 89 -7.80 10.38 0.28
CA VAL A 89 -8.44 9.23 -0.38
C VAL A 89 -8.93 8.23 0.67
N ASP A 90 -10.21 8.24 0.96
CA ASP A 90 -10.85 7.55 2.09
C ASP A 90 -10.62 6.03 2.14
N ASN A 91 -10.49 5.37 0.99
CA ASN A 91 -10.29 3.92 0.93
C ASN A 91 -8.82 3.49 0.85
N ILE A 92 -7.86 4.41 0.97
CA ILE A 92 -6.45 4.09 1.21
C ILE A 92 -6.24 4.01 2.72
N VAL A 93 -6.16 2.79 3.25
CA VAL A 93 -6.20 2.54 4.71
C VAL A 93 -4.90 2.01 5.28
N GLY A 94 -3.96 1.58 4.44
CA GLY A 94 -2.76 0.93 4.94
C GLY A 94 -1.56 1.01 4.01
N VAL A 95 -0.42 0.60 4.55
CA VAL A 95 0.82 0.43 3.80
C VAL A 95 1.54 -0.85 4.20
N LYS A 96 1.94 -1.67 3.21
CA LYS A 96 2.98 -2.68 3.36
C LYS A 96 4.31 -2.01 3.06
N GLU A 97 5.11 -1.80 4.12
CA GLU A 97 6.40 -1.12 4.04
C GLU A 97 7.53 -2.15 3.98
N ALA A 98 8.29 -2.14 2.91
CA ALA A 98 9.35 -3.10 2.63
C ALA A 98 10.68 -2.44 2.21
N THR A 99 10.95 -1.22 2.69
CA THR A 99 12.26 -0.58 2.50
C THR A 99 13.34 -1.17 3.41
N GLY A 100 12.96 -1.75 4.55
CA GLY A 100 13.90 -2.17 5.61
C GLY A 100 14.44 -0.99 6.43
N ASP A 101 13.84 0.19 6.33
CA ASP A 101 14.27 1.43 7.02
C ASP A 101 13.27 1.81 8.11
N ILE A 102 13.63 1.54 9.37
CA ILE A 102 12.77 1.85 10.52
C ILE A 102 12.58 3.37 10.72
N ALA A 103 13.59 4.17 10.36
CA ALA A 103 13.47 5.62 10.46
C ALA A 103 12.44 6.14 9.46
N PHE A 104 12.42 5.59 8.26
CA PHE A 104 11.41 5.89 7.25
C PHE A 104 10.01 5.43 7.68
N ALA A 105 9.88 4.23 8.23
CA ALA A 105 8.61 3.73 8.78
C ALA A 105 8.10 4.63 9.92
N THR A 106 8.99 5.10 10.80
CA THR A 106 8.67 6.06 11.86
C THR A 106 8.18 7.39 11.28
N GLN A 107 8.81 7.87 10.20
CA GLN A 107 8.38 9.09 9.52
C GLN A 107 6.97 8.95 8.92
N ILE A 108 6.63 7.79 8.34
CA ILE A 108 5.26 7.52 7.86
C ILE A 108 4.26 7.63 9.02
N MET A 109 4.53 6.97 10.15
CA MET A 109 3.65 7.03 11.32
C MET A 109 3.48 8.45 11.85
N TYR A 110 4.55 9.23 11.85
CA TYR A 110 4.52 10.63 12.27
C TYR A 110 3.68 11.49 11.30
N ASP A 111 3.94 11.41 10.00
CA ASP A 111 3.28 12.23 8.97
C ASP A 111 1.79 11.90 8.84
N THR A 112 1.40 10.65 9.08
CA THR A 112 0.01 10.19 9.09
C THR A 112 -0.67 10.37 10.44
N GLN A 113 0.06 10.81 11.49
CA GLN A 113 -0.42 10.89 12.87
C GLN A 113 -0.94 9.53 13.41
N GLY A 114 -0.40 8.43 12.89
CA GLY A 114 -0.81 7.07 13.22
C GLY A 114 -2.12 6.62 12.56
N ASP A 115 -2.72 7.42 11.72
CA ASP A 115 -3.97 7.10 11.01
C ASP A 115 -3.70 6.27 9.74
N ILE A 116 -2.97 5.19 9.91
CA ILE A 116 -2.66 4.23 8.85
C ILE A 116 -2.36 2.85 9.46
N ASP A 117 -2.85 1.79 8.83
CA ASP A 117 -2.46 0.42 9.17
C ASP A 117 -1.14 0.08 8.46
N MET A 118 -0.05 0.01 9.23
CA MET A 118 1.26 -0.33 8.69
C MET A 118 1.58 -1.81 8.90
N TYR A 119 1.97 -2.49 7.84
CA TYR A 119 2.41 -3.88 7.84
C TYR A 119 3.86 -3.97 7.38
N SER A 120 4.67 -4.77 8.08
CA SER A 120 6.03 -5.07 7.62
C SER A 120 5.99 -5.94 6.37
N GLY A 121 6.80 -5.59 5.38
CA GLY A 121 7.07 -6.45 4.23
C GLY A 121 8.34 -7.30 4.41
N ASN A 122 9.09 -7.12 5.52
CA ASN A 122 10.36 -7.77 5.81
C ASN A 122 10.26 -8.46 7.18
N ASP A 123 10.66 -9.71 7.28
CA ASP A 123 10.53 -10.50 8.52
C ASP A 123 11.41 -9.97 9.66
N ASP A 124 12.60 -9.48 9.36
CA ASP A 124 13.53 -8.88 10.32
C ASP A 124 13.05 -7.52 10.87
N MET A 125 12.08 -6.91 10.21
CA MET A 125 11.50 -5.61 10.60
C MET A 125 10.18 -5.73 11.38
N ILE A 126 9.67 -6.96 11.62
CA ILE A 126 8.37 -7.16 12.29
C ILE A 126 8.36 -6.52 13.67
N VAL A 127 9.31 -6.89 14.53
CA VAL A 127 9.36 -6.41 15.92
C VAL A 127 9.62 -4.90 15.99
N PRO A 128 10.61 -4.35 15.26
CA PRO A 128 10.79 -2.89 15.20
C PRO A 128 9.54 -2.14 14.76
N MET A 129 8.85 -2.61 13.71
CA MET A 129 7.65 -1.93 13.21
C MET A 129 6.47 -2.03 14.17
N LEU A 130 6.29 -3.16 14.85
CA LEU A 130 5.28 -3.28 15.91
C LEU A 130 5.53 -2.28 17.04
N SER A 131 6.79 -2.02 17.40
CA SER A 131 7.14 -1.08 18.48
C SER A 131 6.79 0.38 18.18
N ILE A 132 6.64 0.75 16.90
CA ILE A 132 6.24 2.10 16.47
C ILE A 132 4.77 2.20 16.06
N GLY A 133 3.96 1.17 16.32
CA GLY A 133 2.51 1.17 16.04
C GLY A 133 2.09 0.38 14.81
N GLY A 134 2.99 -0.38 14.19
CA GLY A 134 2.64 -1.32 13.10
C GLY A 134 1.63 -2.37 13.56
N LYS A 135 0.84 -2.89 12.64
CA LYS A 135 -0.27 -3.83 12.92
C LYS A 135 0.11 -5.30 12.71
N GLY A 136 1.17 -5.58 11.98
CA GLY A 136 1.57 -6.95 11.69
C GLY A 136 2.51 -7.05 10.49
N VAL A 137 2.45 -8.17 9.81
CA VAL A 137 3.34 -8.51 8.69
C VAL A 137 2.54 -9.08 7.52
N ILE A 138 2.95 -8.72 6.32
CA ILE A 138 2.59 -9.41 5.09
C ILE A 138 3.90 -9.99 4.55
N SER A 139 4.27 -11.15 5.09
CA SER A 139 5.55 -11.83 4.80
C SER A 139 5.61 -12.40 3.39
N VAL A 140 6.84 -12.50 2.86
CA VAL A 140 7.13 -13.10 1.55
C VAL A 140 8.27 -14.11 1.70
#